data_b4eb279de7d97b9b71dd67c679f7e34d
#
_entry.id   b4eb279de7d97b9b71dd67c679f7e34d
#
_cell.length_a   1.000
_cell.length_b   1.000
_cell.length_c   1.000
_cell.angle_alpha   90.00
_cell.angle_beta   90.00
_cell.angle_gamma   90.00
#
_symmetry.space_group_name_H-M   'P 1'
#
loop_
_entity.id
_entity.type
_entity.pdbx_description
1 polymer ?
#
loop_
_entity_poly.entity_id
_entity_poly.type
_entity_poly.pdbx_seq_one_letter_code
_entity_poly.pdbx_strand_id
1 'polypeptide(L)'
;MDRTALVPLGNQVVVIGLDGQLRVLAEGQQPLPGEVIVAMTDAAPQDLKIQLAQEQGLKDISDDVAQIISAIEQGQDPSAIDEELAPAAGENSGSSLQNSATIVRDGTEVLASTNFETIGLESLGLSETQALTLNDFFTTGIETSGDGSSKPLTNSPVTLSAVEEDSDPITITTEELLSNVNIDDADTLVITNVTIESGNGTLIDNSDGSWTYIPEADDDTEVSFSYDIIDNDGGVINGTANLDITPVNDAPIATNDAIQTDEDSQVVIDVLANDSDIEGDDLIITSASVPEEQGIVEVIDGKLVFTPAENFNGNATISYTISDGELEDEAQVSVTVNSVNDAPIASNDTTITEEDSSVTIDVLPNDTDIDGDTLSIESASVPEAQGTVEIVDGKLVFTPAENFHGDAEITYTVTDGALTDQATVNVTVNAVNDTPVVESSIADQTLAEDFTPYSI
;
A
#
# COMPACT_ATOMS: atom_id res chain seq x y z
N MET A 1 -0.46 -58.71 -50.42
CA MET A 1 -0.62 -57.95 -49.18
C MET A 1 0.58 -58.25 -48.30
N ASP A 2 1.53 -57.35 -48.34
CA ASP A 2 2.79 -57.54 -47.66
C ASP A 2 2.53 -57.35 -46.16
N ARG A 3 2.78 -58.39 -45.38
CA ARG A 3 2.64 -58.37 -43.96
C ARG A 3 3.86 -57.63 -43.38
N THR A 4 3.75 -56.34 -43.22
CA THR A 4 4.77 -55.60 -42.47
C THR A 4 4.72 -56.13 -41.04
N ALA A 5 5.80 -56.75 -40.61
CA ALA A 5 5.88 -57.36 -39.26
C ALA A 5 5.88 -56.24 -38.24
N LEU A 6 4.91 -56.24 -37.33
CA LEU A 6 4.94 -55.48 -36.11
C LEU A 6 6.15 -55.93 -35.27
N VAL A 7 7.03 -55.01 -34.91
CA VAL A 7 8.19 -55.29 -34.06
C VAL A 7 7.68 -55.20 -32.61
N PRO A 8 7.74 -56.28 -31.83
CA PRO A 8 7.22 -56.28 -30.47
C PRO A 8 8.13 -55.53 -29.49
N LEU A 9 7.55 -54.80 -28.59
CA LEU A 9 8.17 -54.35 -27.34
C LEU A 9 8.40 -55.55 -26.41
N GLY A 10 9.60 -56.04 -26.30
CA GLY A 10 9.80 -57.32 -25.64
C GLY A 10 8.93 -58.42 -26.29
N ASN A 11 7.73 -58.59 -25.96
CA ASN A 11 6.74 -59.42 -26.61
C ASN A 11 5.38 -58.72 -26.78
N GLN A 12 5.28 -57.43 -26.55
CA GLN A 12 4.02 -56.69 -26.58
C GLN A 12 4.13 -55.41 -27.42
N VAL A 13 3.09 -55.10 -28.17
CA VAL A 13 2.96 -53.85 -28.96
C VAL A 13 1.91 -52.99 -28.29
N VAL A 14 2.31 -51.78 -27.90
CA VAL A 14 1.40 -50.78 -27.31
C VAL A 14 0.82 -49.90 -28.42
N VAL A 15 -0.47 -49.64 -28.33
CA VAL A 15 -1.22 -48.83 -29.29
C VAL A 15 -1.97 -47.73 -28.55
N ILE A 16 -1.90 -46.51 -29.05
CA ILE A 16 -2.70 -45.38 -28.58
C ILE A 16 -3.94 -45.27 -29.46
N GLY A 17 -5.14 -45.48 -28.88
CA GLY A 17 -6.41 -45.36 -29.59
C GLY A 17 -6.74 -43.93 -29.99
N LEU A 18 -7.74 -43.73 -30.82
CA LEU A 18 -8.26 -42.41 -31.22
C LEU A 18 -8.83 -41.63 -30.03
N ASP A 19 -9.16 -42.32 -28.96
CA ASP A 19 -9.64 -41.78 -27.68
C ASP A 19 -8.52 -41.46 -26.68
N GLY A 20 -7.26 -41.63 -27.11
CA GLY A 20 -6.08 -41.44 -26.27
C GLY A 20 -5.81 -42.59 -25.27
N GLN A 21 -6.61 -43.66 -25.28
CA GLN A 21 -6.40 -44.77 -24.38
C GLN A 21 -5.28 -45.70 -24.86
N LEU A 22 -4.40 -46.08 -23.94
CA LEU A 22 -3.34 -47.06 -24.18
C LEU A 22 -3.94 -48.48 -24.14
N ARG A 23 -3.61 -49.31 -25.12
CA ARG A 23 -3.94 -50.74 -25.09
C ARG A 23 -2.80 -51.60 -25.65
N VAL A 24 -2.63 -52.76 -25.11
CA VAL A 24 -1.68 -53.73 -25.61
C VAL A 24 -2.34 -54.53 -26.73
N LEU A 25 -1.66 -54.61 -27.87
CA LEU A 25 -2.15 -55.35 -29.02
C LEU A 25 -1.79 -56.85 -28.83
N ALA A 26 -2.79 -57.71 -28.77
CA ALA A 26 -2.56 -59.16 -28.66
C ALA A 26 -1.92 -59.71 -29.95
N GLU A 27 -1.13 -60.79 -29.82
CA GLU A 27 -0.43 -61.42 -30.94
C GLU A 27 -1.43 -61.81 -32.05
N GLY A 28 -1.20 -61.25 -33.27
CA GLY A 28 -2.06 -61.42 -34.41
C GLY A 28 -3.20 -60.45 -34.60
N GLN A 29 -3.41 -59.50 -33.68
CA GLN A 29 -4.34 -58.39 -33.88
C GLN A 29 -3.68 -57.29 -34.77
N GLN A 30 -4.51 -56.61 -35.54
CA GLN A 30 -4.07 -55.48 -36.38
C GLN A 30 -4.57 -54.18 -35.75
N PRO A 31 -3.74 -53.08 -35.73
CA PRO A 31 -4.18 -51.79 -35.28
C PRO A 31 -5.26 -51.25 -36.25
N LEU A 32 -6.15 -50.43 -35.72
CA LEU A 32 -7.16 -49.74 -36.51
C LEU A 32 -6.56 -48.52 -37.22
N PRO A 33 -7.08 -48.11 -38.39
CA PRO A 33 -6.63 -46.87 -39.02
C PRO A 33 -6.79 -45.66 -38.11
N GLY A 34 -5.75 -44.85 -37.97
CA GLY A 34 -5.69 -43.71 -37.08
C GLY A 34 -5.09 -44.00 -35.70
N GLU A 35 -4.85 -45.27 -35.36
CA GLU A 35 -4.17 -45.61 -34.10
C GLU A 35 -2.65 -45.43 -34.22
N VAL A 36 -1.99 -44.99 -33.14
CA VAL A 36 -0.54 -44.84 -33.04
C VAL A 36 0.07 -46.05 -32.38
N ILE A 37 1.05 -46.65 -33.05
CA ILE A 37 1.78 -47.82 -32.55
C ILE A 37 3.11 -47.34 -32.00
N VAL A 38 3.40 -47.66 -30.77
CA VAL A 38 4.67 -47.37 -30.10
C VAL A 38 5.41 -48.70 -29.91
N ALA A 39 6.55 -48.85 -30.55
CA ALA A 39 7.39 -50.03 -30.45
C ALA A 39 8.73 -49.67 -29.84
N MET A 40 9.08 -50.28 -28.71
CA MET A 40 10.40 -50.17 -28.10
C MET A 40 11.31 -51.27 -28.65
N THR A 41 12.56 -50.94 -28.93
CA THR A 41 13.60 -51.92 -29.24
C THR A 41 14.45 -52.15 -28.01
N ASP A 42 14.96 -53.35 -27.79
CA ASP A 42 15.74 -53.78 -26.62
C ASP A 42 17.08 -53.01 -26.41
N ALA A 43 17.32 -51.92 -27.12
CA ALA A 43 18.55 -51.16 -27.12
C ALA A 43 18.23 -49.69 -26.82
N ALA A 44 18.38 -49.26 -25.57
CA ALA A 44 18.33 -47.89 -25.08
C ALA A 44 17.09 -47.05 -25.38
N PRO A 45 16.66 -46.16 -24.47
CA PRO A 45 15.41 -45.35 -24.61
C PRO A 45 15.38 -44.39 -25.80
N GLN A 46 16.43 -44.33 -26.58
CA GLN A 46 16.58 -43.41 -27.72
C GLN A 46 16.18 -44.02 -29.10
N ASP A 47 15.81 -45.31 -29.15
CA ASP A 47 15.44 -45.99 -30.38
C ASP A 47 13.93 -46.38 -30.40
N LEU A 48 13.06 -45.46 -30.02
CA LEU A 48 11.62 -45.65 -30.08
C LEU A 48 11.15 -45.59 -31.54
N LYS A 49 10.39 -46.59 -31.96
CA LYS A 49 9.77 -46.62 -33.28
C LYS A 49 8.27 -46.31 -33.15
N ILE A 50 7.86 -45.16 -33.71
CA ILE A 50 6.48 -44.70 -33.67
C ILE A 50 5.89 -44.80 -35.07
N GLN A 51 4.75 -45.46 -35.19
CA GLN A 51 4.09 -45.69 -36.47
C GLN A 51 2.61 -45.33 -36.38
N LEU A 52 2.11 -44.58 -37.34
CA LEU A 52 0.71 -44.28 -37.50
C LEU A 52 0.04 -45.32 -38.40
N ALA A 53 -1.00 -45.98 -37.93
CA ALA A 53 -1.77 -46.91 -38.73
C ALA A 53 -2.65 -46.15 -39.75
N GLN A 54 -2.49 -46.47 -41.04
CA GLN A 54 -3.28 -45.91 -42.14
C GLN A 54 -4.00 -47.01 -42.90
N GLU A 55 -5.01 -46.69 -43.71
CA GLU A 55 -5.74 -47.64 -44.49
C GLU A 55 -4.85 -48.45 -45.44
N GLN A 56 -3.72 -47.92 -45.84
CA GLN A 56 -2.78 -48.56 -46.80
C GLN A 56 -1.49 -49.10 -46.17
N GLY A 57 -1.38 -49.13 -44.81
CA GLY A 57 -0.23 -49.62 -44.07
C GLY A 57 0.23 -48.76 -42.93
N LEU A 58 1.42 -49.01 -42.43
CA LEU A 58 2.01 -48.23 -41.31
C LEU A 58 2.93 -47.13 -41.85
N LYS A 59 2.72 -45.90 -41.44
CA LYS A 59 3.63 -44.77 -41.69
C LYS A 59 4.54 -44.58 -40.47
N ASP A 60 5.83 -44.63 -40.68
CA ASP A 60 6.82 -44.30 -39.65
C ASP A 60 6.85 -42.79 -39.45
N ILE A 61 6.68 -42.34 -38.21
CA ILE A 61 6.65 -40.93 -37.76
C ILE A 61 7.64 -40.66 -36.63
N SER A 62 8.56 -41.61 -36.37
CA SER A 62 9.49 -41.54 -35.25
C SER A 62 10.37 -40.28 -35.27
N ASP A 63 10.93 -39.97 -36.44
CA ASP A 63 11.82 -38.83 -36.62
C ASP A 63 11.07 -37.50 -36.46
N ASP A 64 9.85 -37.44 -36.97
CA ASP A 64 9.00 -36.25 -36.91
C ASP A 64 8.59 -35.95 -35.44
N VAL A 65 8.19 -36.97 -34.68
CA VAL A 65 7.87 -36.86 -33.26
C VAL A 65 9.09 -36.45 -32.43
N ALA A 66 10.25 -37.05 -32.69
CA ALA A 66 11.49 -36.70 -31.99
C ALA A 66 11.90 -35.22 -32.21
N GLN A 67 11.69 -34.70 -33.42
CA GLN A 67 11.97 -33.31 -33.74
C GLN A 67 11.02 -32.36 -33.00
N ILE A 68 9.72 -32.69 -32.96
CA ILE A 68 8.69 -31.91 -32.28
C ILE A 68 8.99 -31.84 -30.78
N ILE A 69 9.29 -32.99 -30.15
CA ILE A 69 9.62 -33.04 -28.72
C ILE A 69 10.88 -32.23 -28.43
N SER A 70 11.95 -32.36 -29.21
CA SER A 70 13.17 -31.58 -29.03
C SER A 70 12.97 -30.08 -29.16
N ALA A 71 12.03 -29.64 -29.98
CA ALA A 71 11.68 -28.24 -30.12
C ALA A 71 10.93 -27.71 -28.89
N ILE A 72 9.99 -28.49 -28.36
CA ILE A 72 9.24 -28.19 -27.17
C ILE A 72 10.19 -28.05 -25.95
N GLU A 73 11.09 -29.03 -25.78
CA GLU A 73 12.11 -28.99 -24.72
C GLU A 73 13.04 -27.76 -24.81
N GLN A 74 13.24 -27.25 -26.02
CA GLN A 74 14.04 -26.04 -26.25
C GLN A 74 13.22 -24.74 -26.21
N GLY A 75 11.93 -24.81 -25.93
CA GLY A 75 11.02 -23.67 -25.92
C GLY A 75 10.80 -23.03 -27.30
N GLN A 76 10.96 -23.83 -28.40
CA GLN A 76 10.75 -23.39 -29.76
C GLN A 76 9.37 -23.79 -30.23
N ASP A 77 8.75 -22.99 -31.13
CA ASP A 77 7.50 -23.34 -31.78
C ASP A 77 7.70 -24.51 -32.73
N PRO A 78 7.13 -25.71 -32.46
CA PRO A 78 7.31 -26.87 -33.31
C PRO A 78 6.77 -26.69 -34.74
N SER A 79 5.80 -25.78 -34.95
CA SER A 79 5.25 -25.48 -36.28
C SER A 79 6.21 -24.68 -37.17
N ALA A 80 7.30 -24.18 -36.63
CA ALA A 80 8.32 -23.39 -37.33
C ALA A 80 9.51 -24.22 -37.82
N ILE A 81 9.56 -25.53 -37.54
CA ILE A 81 10.75 -26.38 -37.78
C ILE A 81 10.85 -26.88 -39.19
N ASP A 82 9.73 -27.22 -39.83
CA ASP A 82 9.70 -27.68 -41.22
C ASP A 82 8.36 -27.28 -41.89
N GLU A 83 8.41 -26.84 -43.17
CA GLU A 83 7.22 -26.49 -43.94
C GLU A 83 6.25 -27.69 -44.16
N GLU A 84 6.74 -28.94 -44.07
CA GLU A 84 5.93 -30.16 -44.16
C GLU A 84 5.16 -30.46 -42.86
N LEU A 85 5.60 -29.92 -41.70
CA LEU A 85 4.95 -30.07 -40.40
C LEU A 85 4.03 -28.90 -40.08
N ALA A 86 4.08 -27.84 -40.87
CA ALA A 86 3.13 -26.73 -40.76
C ALA A 86 1.73 -27.17 -41.15
N PRO A 87 0.67 -26.87 -40.38
CA PRO A 87 -0.69 -27.20 -40.75
C PRO A 87 -0.98 -26.61 -42.12
N ALA A 88 -1.48 -27.45 -43.05
CA ALA A 88 -1.85 -27.01 -44.39
C ALA A 88 -2.82 -25.82 -44.28
N ALA A 89 -2.31 -24.66 -44.62
CA ALA A 89 -3.12 -23.45 -44.68
C ALA A 89 -4.17 -23.68 -45.78
N GLY A 90 -5.38 -24.00 -45.37
CA GLY A 90 -6.52 -23.93 -46.24
C GLY A 90 -6.57 -22.53 -46.83
N GLU A 91 -6.71 -22.45 -48.17
CA GLU A 91 -6.86 -21.18 -48.89
C GLU A 91 -8.03 -20.37 -48.28
N ASN A 92 -7.72 -19.49 -47.32
CA ASN A 92 -8.52 -18.31 -47.01
C ASN A 92 -7.59 -17.22 -46.51
N SER A 93 -7.43 -16.24 -47.37
CA SER A 93 -6.72 -14.99 -47.21
C SER A 93 -7.05 -14.30 -45.91
N GLY A 94 -6.03 -14.07 -45.06
CA GLY A 94 -5.98 -12.94 -44.14
C GLY A 94 -6.23 -13.27 -42.69
N SER A 95 -5.16 -13.62 -42.01
CA SER A 95 -4.92 -13.12 -40.65
C SER A 95 -3.45 -13.35 -40.31
N SER A 96 -2.65 -12.34 -40.50
CA SER A 96 -1.37 -12.26 -39.85
C SER A 96 -1.62 -12.29 -38.35
N LEU A 97 -1.00 -13.21 -37.64
CA LEU A 97 -0.91 -13.20 -36.18
C LEU A 97 -0.20 -11.91 -35.77
N GLN A 98 -0.97 -10.88 -35.43
CA GLN A 98 -0.44 -9.73 -34.68
C GLN A 98 -0.27 -10.19 -33.25
N ASN A 99 0.95 -10.04 -32.75
CA ASN A 99 1.25 -10.03 -31.35
C ASN A 99 0.37 -9.00 -30.63
N SER A 100 -0.68 -9.47 -29.98
CA SER A 100 -1.48 -8.72 -29.03
C SER A 100 -1.88 -9.67 -27.92
N ALA A 101 -0.92 -10.00 -27.08
CA ALA A 101 -1.20 -10.50 -25.77
C ALA A 101 -1.16 -9.30 -24.81
N THR A 102 -2.28 -8.61 -24.68
CA THR A 102 -2.56 -7.87 -23.46
C THR A 102 -3.16 -8.90 -22.53
N ILE A 103 -2.35 -9.43 -21.63
CA ILE A 103 -2.83 -10.28 -20.55
C ILE A 103 -3.42 -9.31 -19.52
N VAL A 104 -4.73 -9.25 -19.45
CA VAL A 104 -5.43 -8.73 -18.28
C VAL A 104 -5.31 -9.85 -17.25
N ARG A 105 -4.59 -9.60 -16.16
CA ARG A 105 -4.53 -10.49 -15.00
C ARG A 105 -5.91 -10.50 -14.36
N ASP A 106 -6.56 -11.59 -14.50
CA ASP A 106 -7.72 -12.01 -13.75
C ASP A 106 -7.38 -13.45 -13.31
N GLY A 107 -7.39 -13.65 -12.00
CA GLY A 107 -6.75 -14.74 -11.25
C GLY A 107 -7.17 -16.16 -11.59
N THR A 108 -6.98 -16.59 -12.81
CA THR A 108 -7.05 -17.99 -13.22
C THR A 108 -5.97 -18.26 -14.26
N GLU A 109 -4.77 -18.48 -13.79
CA GLU A 109 -3.64 -18.88 -14.59
C GLU A 109 -3.49 -20.40 -14.58
N VAL A 110 -4.32 -21.08 -15.32
CA VAL A 110 -4.03 -22.43 -15.81
C VAL A 110 -4.73 -22.53 -17.16
N LEU A 111 -3.99 -22.37 -18.26
CA LEU A 111 -4.34 -22.89 -19.60
C LEU A 111 -3.51 -22.27 -20.76
N ALA A 112 -2.33 -21.70 -20.49
CA ALA A 112 -1.49 -21.14 -21.55
C ALA A 112 -0.41 -22.12 -22.06
N SER A 113 -0.08 -23.19 -21.35
CA SER A 113 0.98 -24.14 -21.75
C SER A 113 0.49 -25.29 -22.62
N THR A 114 -0.77 -25.70 -22.50
CA THR A 114 -1.28 -26.92 -23.19
C THR A 114 -1.58 -26.75 -24.67
N ASN A 115 -1.76 -25.55 -25.20
CA ASN A 115 -2.11 -25.35 -26.60
C ASN A 115 -0.91 -25.37 -27.57
N PHE A 116 0.33 -25.25 -27.06
CA PHE A 116 1.53 -25.30 -27.89
C PHE A 116 2.07 -26.71 -28.10
N GLU A 117 1.87 -27.59 -27.15
CA GLU A 117 2.46 -28.93 -27.15
C GLU A 117 1.79 -29.90 -28.12
N THR A 118 0.51 -29.68 -28.43
CA THR A 118 -0.28 -30.60 -29.29
C THR A 118 -0.31 -30.22 -30.78
N ILE A 119 -0.12 -28.94 -31.12
CA ILE A 119 -0.24 -28.43 -32.49
C ILE A 119 0.75 -29.12 -33.47
N GLY A 120 1.98 -29.38 -33.01
CA GLY A 120 2.99 -30.07 -33.82
C GLY A 120 2.61 -31.51 -34.11
N LEU A 121 2.05 -32.25 -33.17
CA LEU A 121 1.67 -33.64 -33.29
C LEU A 121 0.35 -33.83 -34.07
N GLU A 122 -0.56 -32.88 -33.99
CA GLU A 122 -1.80 -32.86 -34.79
C GLU A 122 -1.53 -32.75 -36.29
N SER A 123 -0.43 -32.08 -36.70
CA SER A 123 -0.02 -31.99 -38.10
C SER A 123 0.35 -33.37 -38.71
N LEU A 124 0.70 -34.32 -37.86
CA LEU A 124 0.98 -35.71 -38.26
C LEU A 124 -0.29 -36.55 -38.41
N GLY A 125 -1.48 -36.00 -38.09
CA GLY A 125 -2.77 -36.67 -38.15
C GLY A 125 -3.16 -37.40 -36.87
N LEU A 126 -2.56 -37.00 -35.74
CA LEU A 126 -2.91 -37.47 -34.41
C LEU A 126 -4.07 -36.64 -33.84
N SER A 127 -4.95 -37.26 -33.08
CA SER A 127 -5.94 -36.49 -32.30
C SER A 127 -5.28 -35.81 -31.12
N GLU A 128 -5.91 -34.74 -30.59
CA GLU A 128 -5.45 -34.00 -29.42
C GLU A 128 -5.19 -34.97 -28.24
N THR A 129 -6.10 -35.89 -27.98
CA THR A 129 -5.96 -36.92 -26.95
C THR A 129 -4.80 -37.89 -27.19
N GLN A 130 -4.54 -38.25 -28.42
CA GLN A 130 -3.37 -39.08 -28.78
C GLN A 130 -2.06 -38.31 -28.60
N ALA A 131 -2.05 -37.02 -28.95
CA ALA A 131 -0.89 -36.15 -28.79
C ALA A 131 -0.54 -35.97 -27.33
N LEU A 132 -1.52 -35.71 -26.47
CA LEU A 132 -1.33 -35.59 -25.02
C LEU A 132 -0.80 -36.89 -24.41
N THR A 133 -1.41 -38.06 -24.77
CA THR A 133 -0.96 -39.35 -24.27
C THR A 133 0.44 -39.71 -24.75
N LEU A 134 0.81 -39.31 -25.97
CA LEU A 134 2.15 -39.56 -26.51
C LEU A 134 3.19 -38.67 -25.80
N ASN A 135 2.84 -37.41 -25.54
CA ASN A 135 3.72 -36.49 -24.78
C ASN A 135 3.93 -37.00 -23.35
N ASP A 136 2.88 -37.41 -22.67
CA ASP A 136 2.94 -38.01 -21.33
C ASP A 136 3.82 -39.25 -21.31
N PHE A 137 3.74 -40.08 -22.33
CA PHE A 137 4.56 -41.26 -22.51
C PHE A 137 6.08 -40.95 -22.62
N PHE A 138 6.43 -39.82 -23.22
CA PHE A 138 7.84 -39.41 -23.35
C PHE A 138 8.39 -38.69 -22.12
N THR A 139 7.54 -37.99 -21.39
CA THR A 139 7.94 -37.20 -20.21
C THR A 139 8.04 -38.07 -18.95
N THR A 140 7.23 -39.09 -18.83
CA THR A 140 7.16 -39.94 -17.60
C THR A 140 8.02 -41.21 -17.68
N GLY A 141 8.48 -41.64 -18.84
CA GLY A 141 9.29 -42.85 -19.04
C GLY A 141 8.60 -44.14 -18.56
N ILE A 142 8.53 -45.15 -19.38
CA ILE A 142 8.07 -46.47 -18.90
C ILE A 142 9.24 -47.19 -18.23
N GLU A 143 9.23 -47.30 -16.94
CA GLU A 143 10.07 -48.25 -16.21
C GLU A 143 9.51 -49.67 -16.45
N THR A 144 10.15 -50.45 -17.28
CA THR A 144 9.77 -51.87 -17.47
C THR A 144 10.36 -52.71 -16.35
N SER A 145 9.62 -52.96 -15.27
CA SER A 145 9.90 -54.10 -14.38
C SER A 145 9.28 -55.36 -14.99
N GLY A 146 10.14 -56.36 -15.30
CA GLY A 146 9.67 -57.65 -15.72
C GLY A 146 9.07 -58.48 -14.56
N ASP A 147 7.79 -58.69 -14.61
CA ASP A 147 7.06 -59.95 -14.43
C ASP A 147 5.55 -59.65 -14.55
N GLY A 148 4.88 -60.50 -15.32
CA GLY A 148 3.52 -60.19 -15.76
C GLY A 148 2.50 -60.14 -14.63
N SER A 149 2.03 -58.97 -14.35
CA SER A 149 0.69 -58.51 -13.95
C SER A 149 0.61 -57.25 -13.14
N SER A 150 1.54 -56.29 -13.17
CA SER A 150 1.30 -55.01 -12.54
C SER A 150 0.91 -53.95 -13.55
N LYS A 151 -0.25 -53.32 -13.39
CA LYS A 151 -0.64 -52.12 -14.09
C LYS A 151 0.33 -51.01 -13.63
N PRO A 152 0.81 -50.15 -14.55
CA PRO A 152 1.67 -49.05 -14.12
C PRO A 152 0.96 -48.18 -13.06
N LEU A 153 1.64 -47.94 -11.96
CA LEU A 153 1.20 -47.03 -10.93
C LEU A 153 1.04 -45.64 -11.56
N THR A 154 -0.17 -45.09 -11.54
CA THR A 154 -0.44 -43.73 -12.04
C THR A 154 -0.92 -42.87 -10.91
N ASN A 155 -0.40 -41.65 -10.86
CA ASN A 155 -0.80 -40.64 -9.88
C ASN A 155 -1.28 -39.37 -10.61
N SER A 156 -2.25 -38.70 -10.02
CA SER A 156 -2.68 -37.37 -10.42
C SER A 156 -2.44 -36.42 -9.22
N PRO A 157 -2.20 -35.12 -9.46
CA PRO A 157 -2.04 -34.17 -8.37
C PRO A 157 -3.16 -34.28 -7.33
N VAL A 158 -2.82 -34.23 -6.07
CA VAL A 158 -3.77 -34.22 -4.95
C VAL A 158 -4.11 -32.77 -4.65
N THR A 159 -5.39 -32.49 -4.43
CA THR A 159 -5.81 -31.20 -3.87
C THR A 159 -6.13 -31.41 -2.39
N LEU A 160 -5.36 -30.78 -1.52
CA LEU A 160 -5.61 -30.76 -0.09
C LEU A 160 -6.76 -29.79 0.23
N SER A 161 -7.33 -29.93 1.42
CA SER A 161 -8.35 -28.96 1.89
C SER A 161 -7.71 -27.61 2.09
N ALA A 162 -8.31 -26.56 1.51
CA ALA A 162 -7.87 -25.21 1.71
C ALA A 162 -7.80 -24.81 3.20
N VAL A 163 -6.87 -23.97 3.55
CA VAL A 163 -6.69 -23.42 4.91
C VAL A 163 -6.58 -21.91 4.83
N GLU A 164 -6.93 -21.24 5.91
CA GLU A 164 -6.68 -19.81 6.05
C GLU A 164 -5.18 -19.59 6.34
N GLU A 165 -4.61 -18.51 5.80
CA GLU A 165 -3.34 -18.02 6.32
C GLU A 165 -3.48 -17.77 7.83
N ASP A 166 -2.46 -17.66 8.58
CA ASP A 166 -2.51 -17.50 10.03
C ASP A 166 -3.24 -18.62 10.80
N SER A 167 -3.66 -19.69 10.10
CA SER A 167 -4.29 -20.82 10.77
C SER A 167 -3.29 -21.60 11.62
N ASP A 168 -3.82 -22.34 12.60
CA ASP A 168 -3.02 -23.31 13.34
C ASP A 168 -2.38 -24.35 12.41
N PRO A 169 -1.20 -24.92 12.76
CA PRO A 169 -0.53 -25.92 11.96
C PRO A 169 -1.45 -27.09 11.59
N ILE A 170 -1.45 -27.47 10.31
CA ILE A 170 -2.24 -28.60 9.81
C ILE A 170 -1.40 -29.87 9.71
N THR A 171 -2.08 -31.01 9.73
CA THR A 171 -1.43 -32.31 9.53
C THR A 171 -1.83 -32.88 8.17
N ILE A 172 -0.83 -33.14 7.33
CA ILE A 172 -0.97 -33.81 6.05
C ILE A 172 -0.68 -35.30 6.28
N THR A 173 -1.58 -36.17 5.87
CA THR A 173 -1.48 -37.61 6.10
C THR A 173 -1.09 -38.38 4.85
N THR A 174 -0.49 -39.55 5.01
CA THR A 174 -0.24 -40.49 3.90
C THR A 174 -1.53 -40.85 3.16
N GLU A 175 -2.68 -40.93 3.83
CA GLU A 175 -3.97 -41.25 3.18
C GLU A 175 -4.41 -40.14 2.22
N GLU A 176 -4.22 -38.87 2.59
CA GLU A 176 -4.52 -37.73 1.74
C GLU A 176 -3.61 -37.71 0.52
N LEU A 177 -2.29 -37.87 0.70
CA LEU A 177 -1.31 -37.87 -0.39
C LEU A 177 -1.49 -39.04 -1.38
N LEU A 178 -2.08 -40.17 -0.94
CA LEU A 178 -2.37 -41.32 -1.77
C LEU A 178 -3.78 -41.30 -2.37
N SER A 179 -4.60 -40.30 -2.10
CA SER A 179 -6.03 -40.28 -2.46
C SER A 179 -6.30 -40.40 -3.97
N ASN A 180 -5.36 -39.94 -4.81
CA ASN A 180 -5.46 -39.99 -6.29
C ASN A 180 -4.58 -41.08 -6.92
N VAL A 181 -4.01 -41.95 -6.10
CA VAL A 181 -3.21 -43.06 -6.64
C VAL A 181 -4.11 -44.23 -7.04
N ASN A 182 -3.98 -44.67 -8.26
CA ASN A 182 -4.74 -45.83 -8.78
C ASN A 182 -3.90 -47.09 -8.63
N ILE A 183 -4.31 -47.97 -7.68
CA ILE A 183 -3.68 -49.25 -7.41
C ILE A 183 -4.63 -50.36 -7.80
N ASP A 184 -4.16 -51.35 -8.56
CA ASP A 184 -4.94 -52.56 -8.89
C ASP A 184 -4.63 -53.77 -7.99
N ASP A 185 -3.56 -53.69 -7.19
CA ASP A 185 -3.08 -54.76 -6.31
C ASP A 185 -3.05 -54.35 -4.82
N ALA A 186 -3.00 -55.36 -3.93
CA ALA A 186 -2.96 -55.20 -2.49
C ALA A 186 -1.57 -54.73 -2.00
N ASP A 187 -0.87 -53.90 -2.77
CA ASP A 187 0.43 -53.37 -2.43
C ASP A 187 0.32 -52.31 -1.34
N THR A 188 1.26 -52.32 -0.43
CA THR A 188 1.43 -51.24 0.55
C THR A 188 2.30 -50.15 -0.06
N LEU A 189 1.75 -48.93 -0.21
CA LEU A 189 2.48 -47.75 -0.67
C LEU A 189 3.10 -47.03 0.52
N VAL A 190 4.29 -46.50 0.31
CA VAL A 190 5.02 -45.67 1.29
C VAL A 190 5.32 -44.32 0.65
N ILE A 191 5.01 -43.26 1.38
CA ILE A 191 5.39 -41.89 1.00
C ILE A 191 6.72 -41.54 1.63
N THR A 192 7.61 -40.95 0.83
CA THR A 192 8.92 -40.47 1.29
C THR A 192 9.26 -39.15 0.60
N ASN A 193 10.28 -38.47 1.10
CA ASN A 193 10.84 -37.24 0.49
C ASN A 193 9.79 -36.13 0.29
N VAL A 194 8.83 -35.98 1.21
CA VAL A 194 7.87 -34.87 1.11
C VAL A 194 8.58 -33.55 1.33
N THR A 195 8.46 -32.65 0.37
CA THR A 195 9.10 -31.32 0.38
C THR A 195 8.14 -30.28 -0.18
N ILE A 196 8.30 -29.03 0.23
CA ILE A 196 7.63 -27.91 -0.42
C ILE A 196 8.35 -27.67 -1.76
N GLU A 197 7.61 -27.70 -2.88
CA GLU A 197 8.12 -27.43 -4.22
C GLU A 197 7.94 -25.95 -4.57
N SER A 198 6.81 -25.36 -4.21
CA SER A 198 6.53 -23.92 -4.35
C SER A 198 5.64 -23.43 -3.21
N GLY A 199 5.63 -22.11 -2.99
CA GLY A 199 4.96 -21.47 -1.87
C GLY A 199 5.88 -21.36 -0.64
N ASN A 200 5.36 -20.81 0.43
CA ASN A 200 6.09 -20.55 1.68
C ASN A 200 5.55 -21.41 2.82
N GLY A 201 6.11 -21.24 4.01
CA GLY A 201 5.74 -22.00 5.20
C GLY A 201 6.77 -23.06 5.62
N THR A 202 6.46 -23.79 6.66
CA THR A 202 7.37 -24.81 7.25
C THR A 202 6.73 -26.18 7.23
N LEU A 203 7.44 -27.18 6.68
CA LEU A 203 7.02 -28.57 6.68
C LEU A 203 7.88 -29.38 7.65
N ILE A 204 7.24 -30.12 8.54
CA ILE A 204 7.89 -30.96 9.58
C ILE A 204 7.44 -32.41 9.38
N ASP A 205 8.41 -33.33 9.22
CA ASP A 205 8.13 -34.77 9.22
C ASP A 205 7.92 -35.27 10.66
N ASN A 206 6.73 -35.80 10.96
CA ASN A 206 6.38 -36.33 12.27
C ASN A 206 6.94 -37.76 12.52
N SER A 207 7.56 -38.37 11.51
CA SER A 207 8.13 -39.72 11.55
C SER A 207 7.12 -40.82 11.85
N ASP A 208 5.83 -40.57 11.67
CA ASP A 208 4.74 -41.54 11.86
C ASP A 208 3.91 -41.75 10.59
N GLY A 209 4.37 -41.19 9.45
CA GLY A 209 3.67 -41.21 8.19
C GLY A 209 2.73 -40.03 8.00
N SER A 210 2.94 -38.97 8.76
CA SER A 210 2.28 -37.67 8.60
C SER A 210 3.29 -36.53 8.63
N TRP A 211 2.87 -35.39 8.14
CA TRP A 211 3.66 -34.14 8.10
C TRP A 211 2.85 -33.01 8.67
N THR A 212 3.50 -32.17 9.47
CA THR A 212 2.90 -30.93 9.95
C THR A 212 3.32 -29.81 9.02
N TYR A 213 2.38 -29.12 8.41
CA TYR A 213 2.61 -27.88 7.66
C TYR A 213 2.16 -26.70 8.50
N ILE A 214 3.00 -25.69 8.58
CA ILE A 214 2.76 -24.41 9.26
C ILE A 214 2.76 -23.34 8.17
N PRO A 215 1.61 -22.70 7.89
CA PRO A 215 1.58 -21.58 6.97
C PRO A 215 2.56 -20.48 7.38
N GLU A 216 3.07 -19.73 6.43
CA GLU A 216 3.77 -18.46 6.70
C GLU A 216 2.72 -17.43 7.05
N ALA A 217 2.98 -16.59 8.04
CA ALA A 217 2.05 -15.53 8.41
C ALA A 217 1.87 -14.51 7.28
N ASP A 218 0.67 -14.02 7.11
CA ASP A 218 0.31 -13.00 6.12
C ASP A 218 0.69 -13.40 4.67
N ASP A 219 0.55 -14.68 4.31
CA ASP A 219 0.93 -15.20 2.98
C ASP A 219 -0.12 -16.18 2.44
N ASP A 220 -0.96 -15.70 1.54
CA ASP A 220 -2.02 -16.45 0.85
C ASP A 220 -1.52 -17.22 -0.39
N THR A 221 -0.20 -17.30 -0.59
CA THR A 221 0.39 -18.00 -1.73
C THR A 221 0.09 -19.48 -1.70
N GLU A 222 -0.52 -20.03 -2.77
CA GLU A 222 -0.74 -21.47 -2.95
C GLU A 222 0.55 -22.24 -2.74
N VAL A 223 0.47 -23.32 -1.97
CA VAL A 223 1.61 -24.19 -1.66
C VAL A 223 1.50 -25.50 -2.41
N SER A 224 2.57 -25.90 -3.09
CA SER A 224 2.69 -27.23 -3.67
C SER A 224 3.74 -28.07 -2.96
N PHE A 225 3.42 -29.35 -2.79
CA PHE A 225 4.30 -30.35 -2.22
C PHE A 225 4.67 -31.36 -3.30
N SER A 226 5.93 -31.82 -3.27
CA SER A 226 6.39 -32.95 -4.05
C SER A 226 6.80 -34.09 -3.11
N TYR A 227 6.56 -35.33 -3.53
CA TYR A 227 6.88 -36.53 -2.73
C TYR A 227 7.08 -37.75 -3.61
N ASP A 228 7.78 -38.76 -3.08
CA ASP A 228 7.95 -40.03 -3.73
C ASP A 228 6.96 -41.07 -3.17
N ILE A 229 6.31 -41.82 -4.06
CA ILE A 229 5.44 -42.94 -3.74
C ILE A 229 6.19 -44.22 -4.11
N ILE A 230 6.44 -45.08 -3.14
CA ILE A 230 7.21 -46.30 -3.29
C ILE A 230 6.28 -47.51 -3.07
N ASP A 231 6.29 -48.46 -3.98
CA ASP A 231 5.58 -49.74 -3.85
C ASP A 231 6.45 -50.82 -3.20
N ASN A 232 5.86 -52.00 -2.90
CA ASN A 232 6.55 -53.13 -2.31
C ASN A 232 7.67 -53.72 -3.15
N ASP A 233 7.63 -53.53 -4.46
CA ASP A 233 8.57 -54.07 -5.41
C ASP A 233 9.74 -53.10 -5.72
N GLY A 234 9.72 -51.91 -5.09
CA GLY A 234 10.74 -50.88 -5.23
C GLY A 234 10.53 -49.95 -6.40
N GLY A 235 9.35 -49.96 -7.03
CA GLY A 235 8.92 -48.95 -8.02
C GLY A 235 8.72 -47.60 -7.29
N VAL A 236 9.17 -46.51 -7.92
CA VAL A 236 9.03 -45.15 -7.41
C VAL A 236 8.35 -44.30 -8.45
N ILE A 237 7.31 -43.59 -8.04
CA ILE A 237 6.70 -42.51 -8.83
C ILE A 237 6.62 -41.21 -8.02
N ASN A 238 6.68 -40.09 -8.69
CA ASN A 238 6.55 -38.78 -8.04
C ASN A 238 5.07 -38.42 -7.90
N GLY A 239 4.71 -37.92 -6.72
CA GLY A 239 3.42 -37.32 -6.43
C GLY A 239 3.55 -35.83 -6.21
N THR A 240 2.47 -35.11 -6.47
CA THR A 240 2.34 -33.69 -6.14
C THR A 240 1.02 -33.45 -5.40
N ALA A 241 1.02 -32.51 -4.45
CA ALA A 241 -0.17 -32.09 -3.75
C ALA A 241 -0.20 -30.57 -3.68
N ASN A 242 -1.35 -29.97 -3.94
CA ASN A 242 -1.59 -28.55 -3.86
C ASN A 242 -2.45 -28.24 -2.63
N LEU A 243 -2.09 -27.19 -1.93
CA LEU A 243 -2.78 -26.61 -0.79
C LEU A 243 -3.09 -25.14 -1.11
N ASP A 244 -4.35 -24.82 -1.20
CA ASP A 244 -4.85 -23.46 -1.36
C ASP A 244 -4.81 -22.75 0.01
N ILE A 245 -4.14 -21.63 0.10
CA ILE A 245 -4.13 -20.77 1.28
C ILE A 245 -5.10 -19.63 0.99
N THR A 246 -6.10 -19.46 1.85
CA THR A 246 -7.11 -18.42 1.67
C THR A 246 -6.76 -17.19 2.51
N PRO A 247 -6.84 -15.97 1.95
CA PRO A 247 -6.53 -14.76 2.70
C PRO A 247 -7.50 -14.54 3.85
N VAL A 248 -7.00 -13.96 4.92
CA VAL A 248 -7.74 -13.43 6.08
C VAL A 248 -7.36 -11.96 6.19
N ASN A 249 -8.36 -11.10 6.37
CA ASN A 249 -8.08 -9.68 6.50
C ASN A 249 -7.30 -9.38 7.78
N ASP A 250 -6.14 -8.77 7.64
CA ASP A 250 -5.31 -8.24 8.72
C ASP A 250 -5.65 -6.79 9.04
N ALA A 251 -5.29 -6.34 10.23
CA ALA A 251 -5.48 -4.95 10.59
C ALA A 251 -4.42 -4.06 9.90
N PRO A 252 -4.80 -2.85 9.49
CA PRO A 252 -3.83 -1.91 8.94
C PRO A 252 -2.75 -1.57 9.96
N ILE A 253 -1.60 -1.11 9.50
CA ILE A 253 -0.48 -0.68 10.33
C ILE A 253 -0.42 0.85 10.30
N ALA A 254 -0.86 1.48 11.39
CA ALA A 254 -0.78 2.92 11.60
C ALA A 254 0.60 3.32 12.13
N THR A 255 1.24 4.28 11.49
CA THR A 255 2.58 4.76 11.84
C THR A 255 2.55 6.21 12.29
N ASN A 256 3.17 6.50 13.44
CA ASN A 256 3.21 7.86 13.97
C ASN A 256 3.84 8.87 13.02
N ASP A 257 3.26 10.09 13.03
CA ASP A 257 3.70 11.23 12.24
C ASP A 257 4.30 12.34 13.11
N ALA A 258 5.00 13.26 12.45
CA ALA A 258 5.48 14.50 13.07
C ALA A 258 5.45 15.65 12.07
N ILE A 259 4.96 16.81 12.53
CA ILE A 259 4.87 18.01 11.70
C ILE A 259 5.09 19.25 12.58
N GLN A 260 5.32 20.40 11.93
CA GLN A 260 5.42 21.69 12.58
C GLN A 260 4.42 22.68 11.95
N THR A 261 3.90 23.58 12.76
CA THR A 261 3.11 24.72 12.32
C THR A 261 3.41 25.90 13.25
N ASP A 262 3.03 27.09 12.85
CA ASP A 262 3.01 28.25 13.73
C ASP A 262 1.67 28.29 14.47
N GLU A 263 1.63 28.90 15.67
CA GLU A 263 0.35 29.16 16.32
C GLU A 263 -0.52 30.03 15.43
N ASP A 264 -1.81 30.03 15.65
CA ASP A 264 -2.83 30.70 14.83
C ASP A 264 -2.87 30.29 13.36
N SER A 265 -2.07 29.30 12.98
CA SER A 265 -1.97 28.78 11.63
C SER A 265 -2.47 27.34 11.53
N GLN A 266 -3.42 27.12 10.64
CA GLN A 266 -3.94 25.79 10.32
C GLN A 266 -2.92 24.97 9.53
N VAL A 267 -2.80 23.66 9.83
CA VAL A 267 -1.96 22.73 9.08
C VAL A 267 -2.75 21.51 8.59
N VAL A 268 -2.47 21.08 7.36
CA VAL A 268 -3.04 19.87 6.75
C VAL A 268 -2.00 18.76 6.81
N ILE A 269 -2.39 17.60 7.32
CA ILE A 269 -1.53 16.45 7.58
C ILE A 269 -2.03 15.23 6.82
N ASP A 270 -1.17 14.66 6.01
CA ASP A 270 -1.44 13.45 5.25
C ASP A 270 -0.90 12.24 6.02
N VAL A 271 -1.67 11.76 6.99
CA VAL A 271 -1.23 10.70 7.90
C VAL A 271 -1.19 9.33 7.23
N LEU A 272 -2.02 9.10 6.20
CA LEU A 272 -2.06 7.82 5.50
C LEU A 272 -0.83 7.56 4.61
N ALA A 273 0.06 8.56 4.45
CA ALA A 273 1.21 8.45 3.54
C ALA A 273 2.27 7.43 3.98
N ASN A 274 2.36 7.12 5.27
CA ASN A 274 3.30 6.19 5.90
C ASN A 274 2.60 4.99 6.56
N ASP A 275 1.28 4.94 6.47
CA ASP A 275 0.47 3.83 6.91
C ASP A 275 0.40 2.77 5.81
N SER A 276 0.17 1.55 6.16
CA SER A 276 0.11 0.43 5.22
C SER A 276 -0.88 -0.64 5.65
N ASP A 277 -1.29 -1.40 4.68
CA ASP A 277 -2.10 -2.58 4.84
C ASP A 277 -1.42 -3.74 4.12
N ILE A 278 -1.47 -4.96 4.68
CA ILE A 278 -0.74 -6.10 4.13
C ILE A 278 -1.40 -6.62 2.85
N GLU A 279 -2.73 -6.60 2.78
CA GLU A 279 -3.51 -6.96 1.60
C GLU A 279 -3.53 -5.83 0.56
N GLY A 280 -3.13 -4.61 0.99
CA GLY A 280 -3.10 -3.42 0.15
C GLY A 280 -4.45 -2.75 0.01
N ASP A 281 -5.32 -2.89 1.01
CA ASP A 281 -6.64 -2.28 1.04
C ASP A 281 -6.57 -0.76 1.18
N ASP A 282 -7.63 -0.09 0.72
CA ASP A 282 -7.73 1.37 0.76
C ASP A 282 -7.98 1.84 2.20
N LEU A 283 -7.00 2.50 2.80
CA LEU A 283 -7.10 3.03 4.16
C LEU A 283 -7.92 4.31 4.24
N ILE A 284 -8.73 4.42 5.29
CA ILE A 284 -9.49 5.60 5.62
C ILE A 284 -9.27 6.02 7.09
N ILE A 285 -9.33 7.33 7.36
CA ILE A 285 -9.32 7.84 8.73
C ILE A 285 -10.76 7.78 9.27
N THR A 286 -10.98 6.99 10.32
CA THR A 286 -12.30 6.83 10.96
C THR A 286 -12.52 7.81 12.09
N SER A 287 -11.46 8.20 12.81
CA SER A 287 -11.53 9.18 13.90
C SER A 287 -10.24 9.96 14.08
N ALA A 288 -10.35 11.15 14.65
CA ALA A 288 -9.21 11.92 15.13
C ALA A 288 -9.61 12.75 16.36
N SER A 289 -8.69 12.95 17.28
CA SER A 289 -8.92 13.73 18.48
C SER A 289 -7.64 14.40 18.97
N VAL A 290 -7.82 15.57 19.59
CA VAL A 290 -6.76 16.34 20.25
C VAL A 290 -7.35 16.93 21.52
N PRO A 291 -6.58 17.16 22.61
CA PRO A 291 -7.05 17.90 23.78
C PRO A 291 -7.54 19.30 23.38
N GLU A 292 -8.70 19.71 23.90
CA GLU A 292 -9.33 20.99 23.55
C GLU A 292 -8.44 22.21 23.80
N GLU A 293 -7.60 22.14 24.82
CA GLU A 293 -6.62 23.19 25.16
C GLU A 293 -5.46 23.30 24.14
N GLN A 294 -5.26 22.29 23.29
CA GLN A 294 -4.22 22.29 22.26
C GLN A 294 -4.76 22.73 20.91
N GLY A 295 -6.06 22.56 20.66
CA GLY A 295 -6.68 22.95 19.40
C GLY A 295 -7.86 22.09 18.97
N ILE A 296 -8.12 22.12 17.68
CA ILE A 296 -9.20 21.34 17.03
C ILE A 296 -8.61 20.57 15.87
N VAL A 297 -9.03 19.31 15.71
CA VAL A 297 -8.71 18.49 14.55
C VAL A 297 -9.98 18.05 13.84
N GLU A 298 -9.98 18.12 12.52
CA GLU A 298 -11.06 17.67 11.64
C GLU A 298 -10.51 16.77 10.56
N VAL A 299 -11.32 15.80 10.10
CA VAL A 299 -10.99 14.95 8.94
C VAL A 299 -11.65 15.56 7.70
N ILE A 300 -10.87 16.07 6.77
CA ILE A 300 -11.33 16.71 5.54
C ILE A 300 -10.61 16.08 4.35
N ASP A 301 -11.37 15.58 3.38
CA ASP A 301 -10.84 14.96 2.15
C ASP A 301 -9.78 13.87 2.43
N GLY A 302 -9.99 13.07 3.48
CA GLY A 302 -9.09 11.98 3.85
C GLY A 302 -7.78 12.42 4.52
N LYS A 303 -7.69 13.66 4.99
CA LYS A 303 -6.53 14.21 5.71
C LYS A 303 -6.96 14.81 7.04
N LEU A 304 -6.03 14.90 7.97
CA LEU A 304 -6.24 15.66 9.20
C LEU A 304 -5.97 17.14 8.94
N VAL A 305 -6.87 17.97 9.43
CA VAL A 305 -6.73 19.42 9.44
C VAL A 305 -6.70 19.85 10.90
N PHE A 306 -5.53 20.28 11.37
CA PHE A 306 -5.34 20.75 12.73
C PHE A 306 -5.28 22.27 12.77
N THR A 307 -6.04 22.85 13.67
CA THR A 307 -6.02 24.27 14.01
C THR A 307 -5.62 24.39 15.48
N PRO A 308 -4.46 24.96 15.81
CA PRO A 308 -4.07 25.21 17.19
C PRO A 308 -5.12 26.05 17.93
N ALA A 309 -5.24 25.90 19.24
CA ALA A 309 -6.00 26.83 20.04
C ALA A 309 -5.35 28.23 19.98
N GLU A 310 -6.13 29.27 20.18
CA GLU A 310 -5.64 30.66 20.16
C GLU A 310 -4.44 30.80 21.09
N ASN A 311 -3.33 31.32 20.57
CA ASN A 311 -2.05 31.54 21.28
C ASN A 311 -1.48 30.26 21.93
N PHE A 312 -1.84 29.08 21.40
CA PHE A 312 -1.24 27.84 21.87
C PHE A 312 0.08 27.57 21.14
N ASN A 313 1.18 27.60 21.88
CA ASN A 313 2.49 27.17 21.42
C ASN A 313 3.02 25.99 22.26
N GLY A 314 3.85 25.13 21.66
CA GLY A 314 4.38 23.93 22.29
C GLY A 314 4.04 22.65 21.52
N ASN A 315 3.99 21.52 22.21
CA ASN A 315 3.70 20.24 21.57
C ASN A 315 2.22 19.88 21.72
N ALA A 316 1.55 19.68 20.60
CA ALA A 316 0.23 19.06 20.54
C ALA A 316 0.36 17.59 20.10
N THR A 317 -0.52 16.75 20.63
CA THR A 317 -0.59 15.33 20.24
C THR A 317 -1.99 15.02 19.76
N ILE A 318 -2.11 14.66 18.47
CA ILE A 318 -3.34 14.21 17.84
C ILE A 318 -3.31 12.68 17.85
N SER A 319 -4.36 12.04 18.37
CA SER A 319 -4.58 10.60 18.17
C SER A 319 -5.53 10.42 16.99
N TYR A 320 -5.25 9.48 16.11
CA TYR A 320 -6.11 9.13 14.99
C TYR A 320 -6.24 7.63 14.84
N THR A 321 -7.33 7.20 14.23
CA THR A 321 -7.64 5.80 13.93
C THR A 321 -7.80 5.66 12.43
N ILE A 322 -7.20 4.64 11.87
CA ILE A 322 -7.37 4.24 10.48
C ILE A 322 -8.12 2.91 10.39
N SER A 323 -8.73 2.64 9.25
CA SER A 323 -9.40 1.38 8.95
C SER A 323 -9.22 1.03 7.48
N ASP A 324 -9.13 -0.26 7.21
CA ASP A 324 -9.23 -0.91 5.90
C ASP A 324 -10.69 -1.13 5.45
N GLY A 325 -11.66 -0.92 6.35
CA GLY A 325 -13.09 -1.13 6.17
C GLY A 325 -13.67 -2.25 7.05
N GLU A 326 -12.83 -3.11 7.64
CA GLU A 326 -13.20 -4.20 8.55
C GLU A 326 -12.51 -4.09 9.91
N LEU A 327 -11.22 -3.80 9.93
CA LEU A 327 -10.37 -3.69 11.11
C LEU A 327 -9.81 -2.26 11.27
N GLU A 328 -9.23 -1.97 12.43
CA GLU A 328 -8.74 -0.65 12.78
C GLU A 328 -7.40 -0.73 13.49
N ASP A 329 -6.56 0.33 13.30
CA ASP A 329 -5.36 0.57 14.09
C ASP A 329 -5.23 2.06 14.45
N GLU A 330 -4.46 2.38 15.49
CA GLU A 330 -4.33 3.71 16.05
C GLU A 330 -2.88 4.20 16.04
N ALA A 331 -2.70 5.46 15.68
CA ALA A 331 -1.41 6.14 15.79
C ALA A 331 -1.56 7.59 16.23
N GLN A 332 -0.44 8.29 16.32
CA GLN A 332 -0.38 9.66 16.81
C GLN A 332 0.40 10.58 15.87
N VAL A 333 -0.05 11.81 15.77
CA VAL A 333 0.72 12.91 15.17
C VAL A 333 1.29 13.78 16.28
N SER A 334 2.60 13.96 16.28
CA SER A 334 3.28 14.95 17.12
C SER A 334 3.37 16.28 16.37
N VAL A 335 2.61 17.28 16.78
CA VAL A 335 2.64 18.61 16.17
C VAL A 335 3.46 19.56 17.06
N THR A 336 4.53 20.11 16.51
CA THR A 336 5.26 21.21 17.17
C THR A 336 4.67 22.53 16.70
N VAL A 337 4.00 23.24 17.60
CA VAL A 337 3.45 24.58 17.36
C VAL A 337 4.47 25.61 17.83
N ASN A 338 5.00 26.37 16.86
CA ASN A 338 5.97 27.42 17.14
C ASN A 338 5.24 28.67 17.61
N SER A 339 5.83 29.40 18.56
CA SER A 339 5.32 30.72 18.93
C SER A 339 5.52 31.74 17.80
N VAL A 340 4.57 32.60 17.63
CA VAL A 340 4.60 33.79 16.77
C VAL A 340 4.33 34.98 17.66
N ASN A 341 5.13 36.03 17.53
CA ASN A 341 4.96 37.23 18.38
C ASN A 341 3.60 37.88 18.12
N ASP A 342 2.82 38.02 19.16
CA ASP A 342 1.55 38.74 19.19
C ASP A 342 1.77 40.22 19.56
N ALA A 343 0.81 41.09 19.26
CA ALA A 343 0.87 42.46 19.66
C ALA A 343 0.50 42.63 21.12
N PRO A 344 1.13 43.58 21.85
CA PRO A 344 0.72 43.90 23.20
C PRO A 344 -0.74 44.38 23.26
N ILE A 345 -1.38 44.21 24.39
CA ILE A 345 -2.72 44.73 24.67
C ILE A 345 -2.60 45.93 25.60
N ALA A 346 -2.76 47.14 25.04
CA ALA A 346 -2.73 48.38 25.77
C ALA A 346 -4.12 48.71 26.39
N SER A 347 -4.11 49.08 27.65
CA SER A 347 -5.31 49.40 28.43
C SER A 347 -5.37 50.88 28.82
N ASN A 348 -6.55 51.49 28.70
CA ASN A 348 -6.71 52.89 29.02
C ASN A 348 -6.48 53.19 30.52
N ASP A 349 -5.87 54.37 30.78
CA ASP A 349 -5.56 54.90 32.08
C ASP A 349 -6.36 56.15 32.42
N THR A 350 -6.35 56.48 33.69
CA THR A 350 -6.92 57.77 34.19
C THR A 350 -6.04 58.35 35.27
N THR A 351 -5.91 59.68 35.29
CA THR A 351 -5.20 60.39 36.37
C THR A 351 -5.79 61.77 36.55
N ILE A 352 -5.37 62.45 37.64
CA ILE A 352 -5.82 63.79 37.97
C ILE A 352 -4.56 64.65 38.29
N THR A 353 -4.53 65.88 37.81
CA THR A 353 -3.51 66.84 38.14
C THR A 353 -4.16 68.23 38.33
N GLU A 354 -3.39 69.17 38.78
CA GLU A 354 -3.79 70.61 38.83
C GLU A 354 -3.17 71.31 37.63
N GLU A 355 -3.84 72.35 37.10
CA GLU A 355 -3.18 73.20 36.11
C GLU A 355 -1.86 73.76 36.73
N ASP A 356 -0.88 74.05 35.91
CA ASP A 356 0.45 74.45 36.32
C ASP A 356 1.30 73.40 37.05
N SER A 357 0.81 72.14 37.12
CA SER A 357 1.53 71.05 37.76
C SER A 357 1.69 69.90 36.79
N SER A 358 2.91 69.47 36.57
CA SER A 358 3.14 68.20 35.76
C SER A 358 2.80 66.97 36.60
N VAL A 359 2.31 65.95 35.94
CA VAL A 359 2.01 64.62 36.52
C VAL A 359 2.81 63.54 35.82
N THR A 360 3.38 62.59 36.58
CA THR A 360 4.01 61.39 36.05
C THR A 360 3.04 60.25 36.13
N ILE A 361 2.83 59.56 34.99
CA ILE A 361 1.86 58.53 34.81
C ILE A 361 2.58 57.25 34.44
N ASP A 362 2.37 56.20 35.22
CA ASP A 362 2.88 54.84 34.92
C ASP A 362 1.78 54.08 34.21
N VAL A 363 1.84 53.97 32.90
CA VAL A 363 0.77 53.38 32.08
C VAL A 363 0.95 51.89 31.81
N LEU A 364 2.17 51.34 31.91
CA LEU A 364 2.48 49.95 31.60
C LEU A 364 1.93 48.87 32.56
N PRO A 365 1.64 49.18 33.85
CA PRO A 365 1.22 48.14 34.81
C PRO A 365 -0.08 47.41 34.50
N ASN A 366 -0.98 47.96 33.70
CA ASN A 366 -2.26 47.38 33.26
C ASN A 366 -2.23 46.92 31.79
N ASP A 367 -1.13 47.15 31.10
CA ASP A 367 -0.89 46.61 29.78
C ASP A 367 -0.34 45.20 29.91
N THR A 368 -0.66 44.33 28.93
CA THR A 368 -0.26 42.94 28.94
C THR A 368 0.27 42.52 27.57
N ASP A 369 1.07 41.49 27.61
CA ASP A 369 1.57 40.82 26.43
C ASP A 369 1.36 39.33 26.63
N ILE A 370 0.85 38.62 25.59
CA ILE A 370 0.51 37.21 25.69
C ILE A 370 1.74 36.31 25.66
N ASP A 371 2.80 36.74 24.95
CA ASP A 371 4.09 36.05 24.89
C ASP A 371 4.93 36.32 26.16
N GLY A 372 4.52 37.30 26.95
CA GLY A 372 5.22 37.72 28.16
C GLY A 372 6.41 38.62 27.90
N ASP A 373 6.42 39.30 26.76
CA ASP A 373 7.48 40.20 26.38
C ASP A 373 7.50 41.50 27.24
N THR A 374 8.64 42.12 27.28
CA THR A 374 8.82 43.34 28.07
C THR A 374 8.29 44.55 27.33
N LEU A 375 7.20 45.12 27.84
CA LEU A 375 6.56 46.28 27.24
C LEU A 375 7.33 47.57 27.51
N SER A 376 7.28 48.48 26.54
CA SER A 376 7.81 49.83 26.63
C SER A 376 6.94 50.83 25.88
N ILE A 377 7.02 52.11 26.26
CA ILE A 377 6.29 53.18 25.56
C ILE A 377 7.11 53.60 24.34
N GLU A 378 6.57 53.42 23.14
CA GLU A 378 7.22 53.87 21.89
C GLU A 378 6.99 55.37 21.65
N SER A 379 5.76 55.83 21.84
CA SER A 379 5.39 57.21 21.58
C SER A 379 4.21 57.66 22.44
N ALA A 380 4.10 58.96 22.63
CA ALA A 380 2.93 59.57 23.23
C ALA A 380 2.64 60.93 22.61
N SER A 381 1.38 61.30 22.54
CA SER A 381 0.96 62.59 22.01
C SER A 381 -0.27 63.12 22.75
N VAL A 382 -0.38 64.42 22.83
CA VAL A 382 -1.53 65.15 23.36
C VAL A 382 -1.78 66.36 22.47
N PRO A 383 -3.03 66.82 22.29
CA PRO A 383 -3.29 68.09 21.57
C PRO A 383 -2.53 69.27 22.24
N GLU A 384 -1.82 70.03 21.43
CA GLU A 384 -0.99 71.18 21.91
C GLU A 384 -1.79 72.16 22.78
N ALA A 385 -3.08 72.33 22.51
CA ALA A 385 -3.96 73.17 23.31
C ALA A 385 -4.21 72.61 24.74
N GLN A 386 -3.94 71.35 24.98
CA GLN A 386 -4.14 70.68 26.28
C GLN A 386 -2.86 70.60 27.08
N GLY A 387 -1.70 70.55 26.39
CA GLY A 387 -0.41 70.49 27.08
C GLY A 387 0.69 69.84 26.25
N THR A 388 1.69 69.31 26.93
CA THR A 388 2.79 68.56 26.36
C THR A 388 2.95 67.23 27.12
N VAL A 389 3.38 66.19 26.43
CA VAL A 389 3.70 64.89 27.01
C VAL A 389 5.12 64.49 26.61
N GLU A 390 5.91 64.02 27.55
CA GLU A 390 7.25 63.49 27.34
C GLU A 390 7.34 62.07 27.95
N ILE A 391 8.18 61.22 27.35
CA ILE A 391 8.49 59.88 27.89
C ILE A 391 9.79 60.03 28.70
N VAL A 392 9.72 59.83 30.01
CA VAL A 392 10.87 59.94 30.91
C VAL A 392 10.94 58.68 31.79
N ASP A 393 12.07 57.98 31.76
CA ASP A 393 12.30 56.75 32.54
C ASP A 393 11.16 55.69 32.35
N GLY A 394 10.64 55.57 31.12
CA GLY A 394 9.58 54.59 30.79
C GLY A 394 8.18 54.97 31.29
N LYS A 395 7.97 56.26 31.70
CA LYS A 395 6.67 56.79 32.11
C LYS A 395 6.31 58.03 31.34
N LEU A 396 5.02 58.36 31.27
CA LEU A 396 4.55 59.61 30.70
C LEU A 396 4.65 60.74 31.72
N VAL A 397 5.22 61.86 31.31
CA VAL A 397 5.19 63.10 32.06
C VAL A 397 4.34 64.09 31.29
N PHE A 398 3.13 64.35 31.79
CA PHE A 398 2.21 65.31 31.20
C PHE A 398 2.35 66.65 31.90
N THR A 399 2.45 67.70 31.13
CA THR A 399 2.44 69.12 31.66
C THR A 399 1.29 69.80 30.93
N PRO A 400 0.24 70.25 31.67
CA PRO A 400 -0.85 71.01 31.12
C PRO A 400 -0.38 72.27 30.44
N ALA A 401 -1.11 72.74 29.40
CA ALA A 401 -0.86 74.08 28.85
C ALA A 401 -1.22 75.16 29.87
N GLU A 402 -0.60 76.31 29.75
CA GLU A 402 -0.84 77.41 30.64
C GLU A 402 -2.33 77.75 30.78
N ASN A 403 -2.87 77.77 32.01
CA ASN A 403 -4.29 77.96 32.34
C ASN A 403 -5.25 76.92 31.71
N PHE A 404 -4.77 75.79 31.28
CA PHE A 404 -5.66 74.69 30.77
C PHE A 404 -6.26 73.92 31.93
N HIS A 405 -7.57 73.89 32.06
CA HIS A 405 -8.33 73.06 32.98
C HIS A 405 -9.44 72.32 32.25
N GLY A 406 -9.82 71.13 32.69
CA GLY A 406 -10.76 70.21 32.05
C GLY A 406 -10.12 68.87 31.72
N ASP A 407 -10.71 68.11 30.81
CA ASP A 407 -10.20 66.78 30.45
C ASP A 407 -9.20 66.87 29.28
N ALA A 408 -8.01 66.33 29.52
CA ALA A 408 -6.99 66.13 28.47
C ALA A 408 -6.92 64.63 28.12
N GLU A 409 -6.80 64.33 26.83
CA GLU A 409 -6.64 62.97 26.33
C GLU A 409 -5.25 62.82 25.74
N ILE A 410 -4.41 61.96 26.33
CA ILE A 410 -3.11 61.57 25.84
C ILE A 410 -3.27 60.26 25.14
N THR A 411 -2.87 60.14 23.87
CA THR A 411 -2.71 58.85 23.19
C THR A 411 -1.29 58.38 23.36
N TYR A 412 -1.08 57.13 23.75
CA TYR A 412 0.24 56.52 23.82
C TYR A 412 0.26 55.18 23.05
N THR A 413 1.44 54.82 22.59
CA THR A 413 1.70 53.58 21.87
C THR A 413 2.65 52.74 22.71
N VAL A 414 2.23 51.49 22.96
CA VAL A 414 3.05 50.47 23.63
C VAL A 414 3.65 49.55 22.59
N THR A 415 4.85 49.08 22.84
CA THR A 415 5.53 48.09 22.00
C THR A 415 6.18 47.03 22.86
N ASP A 416 6.18 45.78 22.33
CA ASP A 416 6.97 44.63 22.77
C ASP A 416 8.40 44.63 22.19
N GLY A 417 8.67 45.52 21.24
CA GLY A 417 9.92 45.65 20.46
C GLY A 417 9.76 45.25 18.97
N ALA A 418 8.64 44.60 18.60
CA ALA A 418 8.33 44.19 17.23
C ALA A 418 6.97 44.73 16.76
N LEU A 419 5.94 44.61 17.58
CA LEU A 419 4.57 45.02 17.30
C LEU A 419 4.14 46.15 18.29
N THR A 420 2.97 46.74 18.03
CA THR A 420 2.50 47.88 18.85
C THR A 420 0.99 47.86 18.99
N ASP A 421 0.50 48.40 20.10
CA ASP A 421 -0.88 48.73 20.34
C ASP A 421 -1.02 50.14 20.95
N GLN A 422 -2.22 50.69 20.93
CA GLN A 422 -2.48 52.06 21.38
C GLN A 422 -3.59 52.12 22.41
N ALA A 423 -3.35 52.96 23.45
CA ALA A 423 -4.37 53.27 24.41
C ALA A 423 -4.35 54.79 24.74
N THR A 424 -5.27 55.17 25.59
CA THR A 424 -5.42 56.58 26.00
C THR A 424 -5.28 56.77 27.51
N VAL A 425 -4.73 57.89 27.92
CA VAL A 425 -4.81 58.37 29.31
C VAL A 425 -5.75 59.56 29.37
N ASN A 426 -6.81 59.43 30.14
CA ASN A 426 -7.70 60.54 30.43
C ASN A 426 -7.21 61.29 31.69
N VAL A 427 -6.74 62.51 31.49
CA VAL A 427 -6.23 63.37 32.58
C VAL A 427 -7.26 64.45 32.93
N THR A 428 -7.79 64.43 34.15
CA THR A 428 -8.64 65.52 34.62
C THR A 428 -7.75 66.60 35.25
N VAL A 429 -7.70 67.75 34.63
CA VAL A 429 -6.92 68.91 35.09
C VAL A 429 -7.83 69.83 35.88
N ASN A 430 -7.56 69.97 37.19
CA ASN A 430 -8.33 70.84 38.05
C ASN A 430 -7.80 72.32 37.95
N ALA A 431 -8.74 73.23 37.98
CA ALA A 431 -8.41 74.66 38.01
C ALA A 431 -7.79 75.03 39.32
N VAL A 432 -6.72 75.86 39.32
CA VAL A 432 -6.09 76.49 40.40
C VAL A 432 -6.30 78.01 40.22
N ASN A 433 -6.53 78.71 41.35
CA ASN A 433 -6.77 80.14 41.26
C ASN A 433 -5.45 80.96 40.98
N ASP A 434 -5.40 81.57 39.84
CA ASP A 434 -4.29 82.42 39.43
C ASP A 434 -4.33 83.84 40.04
N THR A 435 -3.15 84.41 40.12
CA THR A 435 -3.09 85.83 40.43
C THR A 435 -3.60 86.67 39.31
N PRO A 436 -4.46 87.64 39.53
CA PRO A 436 -4.96 88.52 38.46
C PRO A 436 -3.80 89.21 37.76
N VAL A 437 -3.83 89.02 36.38
CA VAL A 437 -2.84 89.68 35.51
C VAL A 437 -3.52 90.88 34.84
N VAL A 438 -2.83 92.00 34.90
CA VAL A 438 -3.29 93.17 34.17
C VAL A 438 -2.91 93.03 32.69
N GLU A 439 -3.88 92.67 31.84
CA GLU A 439 -3.67 92.43 30.40
C GLU A 439 -3.26 93.73 29.65
N SER A 440 -3.69 94.87 30.14
CA SER A 440 -3.29 96.20 29.62
C SER A 440 -3.26 97.26 30.68
N SER A 441 -2.16 97.98 30.74
CA SER A 441 -2.09 99.18 31.57
C SER A 441 -3.02 100.26 31.02
N ILE A 442 -3.82 100.86 31.88
CA ILE A 442 -4.55 102.04 31.50
C ILE A 442 -3.51 103.15 31.18
N ALA A 443 -3.49 103.61 29.91
CA ALA A 443 -2.61 104.75 29.54
C ALA A 443 -2.88 105.97 30.41
N ASP A 444 -1.77 106.66 30.83
CA ASP A 444 -1.89 107.89 31.55
C ASP A 444 -2.84 108.88 30.84
N GLN A 445 -3.89 109.23 31.55
CA GLN A 445 -4.86 110.23 31.10
C GLN A 445 -4.45 111.61 31.55
N THR A 446 -4.09 112.48 30.66
CA THR A 446 -3.88 113.92 30.99
C THR A 446 -5.19 114.66 30.80
N LEU A 447 -5.71 115.21 31.84
CA LEU A 447 -6.89 116.04 31.87
C LEU A 447 -6.55 117.47 31.71
N ALA A 448 -7.26 118.21 30.85
CA ALA A 448 -7.16 119.64 30.79
C ALA A 448 -7.78 120.29 32.04
N GLU A 449 -7.31 121.42 32.42
CA GLU A 449 -7.77 122.13 33.64
C GLU A 449 -9.30 122.31 33.77
N ASP A 450 -9.98 122.39 32.60
CA ASP A 450 -11.43 122.64 32.53
C ASP A 450 -12.23 121.38 32.12
N PHE A 451 -11.92 120.21 32.57
CA PHE A 451 -12.65 118.98 32.19
C PHE A 451 -13.98 118.77 32.91
N THR A 452 -14.95 118.24 32.30
CA THR A 452 -16.16 117.63 32.96
C THR A 452 -15.86 116.23 33.42
N PRO A 453 -16.32 115.90 34.67
CA PRO A 453 -16.06 114.54 35.20
C PRO A 453 -16.65 113.48 34.29
N TYR A 454 -15.85 112.47 33.96
CA TYR A 454 -16.37 111.28 33.30
C TYR A 454 -16.14 110.05 34.16
N SER A 455 -17.00 109.07 33.97
CA SER A 455 -16.87 107.85 34.71
C SER A 455 -15.93 106.88 33.94
N ILE A 456 -15.06 106.19 34.62
CA ILE A 456 -14.15 105.14 34.20
C ILE A 456 -14.94 103.89 33.94
#